data_f11fca88e334f36560c46a53dee6b70d
#
_entry.id   f11fca88e334f36560c46a53dee6b70d
#
_cell.length_a   1.000
_cell.length_b   1.000
_cell.length_c   1.000
_cell.angle_alpha   90.00
_cell.angle_beta   90.00
_cell.angle_gamma   90.00
#
_symmetry.space_group_name_H-M   'P 1'
#
loop_
_entity.id
_entity.type
_entity.pdbx_description
1 polymer ?
#
loop_
_entity_poly.entity_id
_entity_poly.type
_entity_poly.pdbx_seq_one_letter_code
_entity_poly.pdbx_strand_id
1 'polypeptide(L)'
;MIQTQLLETYTVPDYQTWKGDWELIYGQPLAMTPSPGVLHQRISSAIHAQLFSALEPCPSCEVLFEIDVEFTAETVVRPDLVVICYPAQGDRLTRAPELIVEVVSHLRSRRDEVIKFDLYQREGVAYYILAYPEARKIKVYRLSENVYVKVGDFFDERLRFELSKCSFDFDFGSVWPKANPRS
;
A
#
# COMPACT_ATOMS: atom_id res chain seq x y z
N MET A 1 -1.62 -32.52 -26.31
CA MET A 1 -0.77 -31.36 -26.57
C MET A 1 -1.33 -30.19 -25.72
N ILE A 2 -0.62 -29.76 -24.70
CA ILE A 2 -1.01 -28.59 -23.92
C ILE A 2 -0.63 -27.37 -24.77
N GLN A 3 -1.63 -26.67 -25.26
CA GLN A 3 -1.44 -25.40 -25.96
C GLN A 3 -1.00 -24.38 -24.91
N THR A 4 0.29 -24.06 -24.90
CA THR A 4 0.81 -22.97 -24.09
C THR A 4 0.20 -21.69 -24.64
N GLN A 5 -0.86 -21.21 -24.02
CA GLN A 5 -1.43 -19.91 -24.32
C GLN A 5 -0.39 -18.87 -23.89
N LEU A 6 0.28 -18.26 -24.86
CA LEU A 6 1.12 -17.08 -24.61
C LEU A 6 0.19 -15.98 -24.09
N LEU A 7 0.30 -15.65 -22.81
CA LEU A 7 -0.39 -14.49 -22.27
C LEU A 7 0.24 -13.23 -22.90
N GLU A 8 -0.58 -12.39 -23.47
CA GLU A 8 -0.17 -11.05 -23.86
C GLU A 8 0.37 -10.31 -22.66
N THR A 9 1.53 -9.64 -22.82
CA THR A 9 2.12 -8.80 -21.78
C THR A 9 2.13 -7.36 -22.26
N TYR A 10 1.92 -6.45 -21.32
CA TYR A 10 1.82 -5.01 -21.56
C TYR A 10 2.93 -4.26 -20.83
N THR A 11 3.22 -3.08 -21.32
CA THR A 11 4.25 -2.19 -20.78
C THR A 11 3.63 -0.90 -20.24
N VAL A 12 4.43 -0.10 -19.54
CA VAL A 12 4.01 1.23 -19.06
C VAL A 12 3.48 2.14 -20.17
N PRO A 13 4.10 2.21 -21.37
CA PRO A 13 3.49 2.94 -22.49
C PRO A 13 2.10 2.45 -22.88
N ASP A 14 1.84 1.15 -22.85
CA ASP A 14 0.50 0.61 -23.11
C ASP A 14 -0.47 1.03 -22.00
N TYR A 15 -0.08 0.84 -20.74
CA TYR A 15 -0.83 1.25 -19.55
C TYR A 15 -1.30 2.71 -19.61
N GLN A 16 -0.44 3.62 -20.07
CA GLN A 16 -0.75 5.05 -20.19
C GLN A 16 -1.86 5.35 -21.20
N THR A 17 -2.17 4.43 -22.10
CA THR A 17 -3.25 4.60 -23.11
C THR A 17 -4.60 4.09 -22.62
N TRP A 18 -4.63 3.33 -21.52
CA TRP A 18 -5.84 2.70 -21.03
C TRP A 18 -6.82 3.71 -20.42
N LYS A 19 -8.09 3.41 -20.57
CA LYS A 19 -9.17 4.19 -19.94
C LYS A 19 -9.67 3.45 -18.70
N GLY A 20 -10.00 4.21 -17.67
CA GLY A 20 -10.46 3.68 -16.39
C GLY A 20 -9.31 3.40 -15.42
N ASP A 21 -9.61 2.73 -14.33
CA ASP A 21 -8.68 2.49 -13.23
C ASP A 21 -8.09 1.08 -13.35
N TRP A 22 -6.81 1.02 -13.59
CA TRP A 22 -6.06 -0.21 -13.80
C TRP A 22 -4.78 -0.21 -12.98
N GLU A 23 -4.30 -1.41 -12.68
CA GLU A 23 -2.92 -1.68 -12.30
C GLU A 23 -2.30 -2.57 -13.38
N LEU A 24 -0.99 -2.49 -13.52
CA LEU A 24 -0.18 -3.35 -14.38
C LEU A 24 0.81 -4.10 -13.49
N ILE A 25 0.70 -5.42 -13.40
CA ILE A 25 1.60 -6.21 -12.56
C ILE A 25 2.24 -7.32 -13.41
N TYR A 26 3.56 -7.25 -13.56
CA TYR A 26 4.32 -8.19 -14.40
C TYR A 26 3.76 -8.31 -15.83
N GLY A 27 3.42 -7.18 -16.44
CA GLY A 27 2.85 -7.13 -17.76
C GLY A 27 1.37 -7.57 -17.85
N GLN A 28 0.73 -7.88 -16.73
CA GLN A 28 -0.68 -8.30 -16.71
C GLN A 28 -1.59 -7.16 -16.24
N PRO A 29 -2.64 -6.81 -17.01
CA PRO A 29 -3.60 -5.79 -16.63
C PRO A 29 -4.54 -6.31 -15.55
N LEU A 30 -4.70 -5.52 -14.50
CA LEU A 30 -5.61 -5.81 -13.39
C LEU A 30 -6.58 -4.63 -13.21
N ALA A 31 -7.85 -4.85 -13.50
CA ALA A 31 -8.87 -3.83 -13.25
C ALA A 31 -8.93 -3.51 -11.76
N MET A 32 -8.93 -2.23 -11.43
CA MET A 32 -9.21 -1.79 -10.06
C MET A 32 -10.70 -1.98 -9.78
N THR A 33 -11.02 -2.33 -8.55
CA THR A 33 -12.44 -2.48 -8.15
C THR A 33 -13.11 -1.12 -8.13
N PRO A 34 -14.45 -1.06 -8.24
CA PRO A 34 -15.20 0.17 -8.07
C PRO A 34 -14.84 0.90 -6.78
N SER A 35 -15.20 2.19 -6.70
CA SER A 35 -14.88 3.09 -5.58
C SER A 35 -14.94 2.41 -4.21
N PRO A 36 -13.95 2.65 -3.35
CA PRO A 36 -13.89 2.06 -2.03
C PRO A 36 -15.09 2.48 -1.16
N GLY A 37 -15.58 1.55 -0.35
CA GLY A 37 -16.71 1.80 0.55
C GLY A 37 -16.35 2.77 1.70
N VAL A 38 -17.39 3.25 2.40
CA VAL A 38 -17.25 4.23 3.50
C VAL A 38 -16.28 3.77 4.59
N LEU A 39 -16.31 2.49 4.96
CA LEU A 39 -15.43 1.97 6.01
C LEU A 39 -13.97 2.00 5.56
N HIS A 40 -13.68 1.59 4.32
CA HIS A 40 -12.36 1.68 3.72
C HIS A 40 -11.84 3.13 3.75
N GLN A 41 -12.64 4.10 3.30
CA GLN A 41 -12.27 5.51 3.29
C GLN A 41 -12.00 6.06 4.70
N ARG A 42 -12.81 5.66 5.69
CA ARG A 42 -12.59 6.06 7.10
C ARG A 42 -11.25 5.55 7.63
N ILE A 43 -10.92 4.29 7.35
CA ILE A 43 -9.66 3.68 7.80
C ILE A 43 -8.48 4.33 7.08
N SER A 44 -8.53 4.46 5.76
CA SER A 44 -7.47 5.12 4.97
C SER A 44 -7.24 6.55 5.46
N SER A 45 -8.30 7.32 5.69
CA SER A 45 -8.20 8.70 6.20
C SER A 45 -7.61 8.76 7.62
N ALA A 46 -7.98 7.83 8.51
CA ALA A 46 -7.45 7.79 9.88
C ALA A 46 -5.96 7.43 9.88
N ILE A 47 -5.55 6.46 9.06
CA ILE A 47 -4.13 6.09 8.90
C ILE A 47 -3.35 7.26 8.32
N HIS A 48 -3.86 7.90 7.26
CA HIS A 48 -3.21 9.05 6.65
C HIS A 48 -3.03 10.20 7.63
N ALA A 49 -4.06 10.59 8.34
CA ALA A 49 -4.00 11.70 9.30
C ALA A 49 -2.94 11.47 10.38
N GLN A 50 -2.83 10.22 10.84
CA GLN A 50 -1.84 9.87 11.84
C GLN A 50 -0.42 9.84 11.26
N LEU A 51 -0.21 9.27 10.07
CA LEU A 51 1.08 9.31 9.37
C LEU A 51 1.49 10.75 9.06
N PHE A 52 0.56 11.57 8.56
CA PHE A 52 0.82 12.97 8.25
C PHE A 52 1.32 13.73 9.48
N SER A 53 0.62 13.59 10.62
CA SER A 53 1.04 14.23 11.87
C SER A 53 2.37 13.67 12.40
N ALA A 54 2.57 12.35 12.31
CA ALA A 54 3.78 11.70 12.79
C ALA A 54 5.04 12.06 11.97
N LEU A 55 4.85 12.41 10.70
CA LEU A 55 5.94 12.82 9.80
C LEU A 55 6.24 14.31 9.84
N GLU A 56 5.47 15.13 10.55
CA GLU A 56 5.70 16.58 10.68
C GLU A 56 7.15 16.94 11.09
N PRO A 57 7.80 16.22 12.04
CA PRO A 57 9.21 16.45 12.37
C PRO A 57 10.21 15.96 11.32
N CYS A 58 9.76 15.32 10.25
CA CYS A 58 10.56 14.62 9.24
C CYS A 58 10.44 15.28 7.87
N PRO A 59 11.05 16.46 7.61
CA PRO A 59 10.81 17.26 6.41
C PRO A 59 11.20 16.59 5.09
N SER A 60 11.90 15.46 5.15
CA SER A 60 12.29 14.68 3.97
C SER A 60 11.31 13.54 3.65
N CYS A 61 10.27 13.35 4.48
CA CYS A 61 9.30 12.28 4.31
C CYS A 61 7.89 12.87 4.17
N GLU A 62 7.08 12.24 3.34
CA GLU A 62 5.68 12.60 3.14
C GLU A 62 4.80 11.36 2.94
N VAL A 63 3.52 11.49 3.26
CA VAL A 63 2.51 10.47 3.01
C VAL A 63 1.61 10.91 1.87
N LEU A 64 1.36 10.01 0.92
CA LEU A 64 0.53 10.27 -0.26
C LEU A 64 -0.59 9.23 -0.37
N PHE A 65 -1.75 9.67 -0.91
CA PHE A 65 -2.89 8.81 -1.23
C PHE A 65 -2.84 8.35 -2.68
N GLU A 66 -3.23 7.10 -2.92
CA GLU A 66 -3.64 6.56 -4.23
C GLU A 66 -2.78 7.05 -5.42
N ILE A 67 -1.47 7.09 -5.23
CA ILE A 67 -0.52 7.49 -6.26
C ILE A 67 0.00 6.27 -7.02
N ASP A 68 0.15 6.40 -8.33
CA ASP A 68 0.78 5.37 -9.13
C ASP A 68 2.26 5.22 -8.77
N VAL A 69 2.66 3.97 -8.51
CA VAL A 69 4.06 3.58 -8.29
C VAL A 69 4.50 2.69 -9.44
N GLU A 70 5.38 3.20 -10.26
CA GLU A 70 6.04 2.50 -11.37
C GLU A 70 7.31 1.83 -10.84
N PHE A 71 7.26 0.53 -10.61
CA PHE A 71 8.42 -0.24 -10.16
C PHE A 71 9.32 -0.67 -11.31
N THR A 72 8.72 -1.10 -12.42
CA THR A 72 9.43 -1.55 -13.63
C THR A 72 8.68 -1.11 -14.90
N ALA A 73 9.27 -1.33 -16.07
CA ALA A 73 8.62 -1.06 -17.35
C ALA A 73 7.32 -1.86 -17.58
N GLU A 74 7.04 -2.85 -16.75
CA GLU A 74 5.88 -3.75 -16.85
C GLU A 74 5.07 -3.81 -15.54
N THR A 75 5.33 -2.87 -14.60
CA THR A 75 4.65 -2.90 -13.29
C THR A 75 4.37 -1.50 -12.79
N VAL A 76 3.08 -1.18 -12.71
CA VAL A 76 2.52 0.03 -12.09
C VAL A 76 1.38 -0.38 -11.17
N VAL A 77 1.44 0.01 -9.91
CA VAL A 77 0.39 -0.23 -8.92
C VAL A 77 -0.04 1.06 -8.25
N ARG A 78 -1.24 1.06 -7.70
CA ARG A 78 -1.80 2.20 -6.95
C ARG A 78 -2.17 1.76 -5.54
N PRO A 79 -1.24 1.83 -4.59
CA PRO A 79 -1.52 1.55 -3.18
C PRO A 79 -2.48 2.57 -2.57
N ASP A 80 -3.23 2.17 -1.53
CA ASP A 80 -4.10 3.10 -0.83
C ASP A 80 -3.33 4.26 -0.18
N LEU A 81 -2.17 3.98 0.44
CA LEU A 81 -1.27 4.98 1.02
C LEU A 81 0.19 4.56 0.83
N VAL A 82 1.05 5.55 0.63
CA VAL A 82 2.50 5.35 0.63
C VAL A 82 3.20 6.40 1.49
N VAL A 83 4.33 6.04 2.09
CA VAL A 83 5.27 7.00 2.69
C VAL A 83 6.57 6.94 1.89
N ILE A 84 7.02 8.11 1.45
CA ILE A 84 8.30 8.29 0.78
C ILE A 84 9.20 9.22 1.59
N CYS A 85 10.52 9.00 1.53
CA CYS A 85 11.52 9.86 2.17
C CYS A 85 12.52 10.37 1.13
N TYR A 86 12.02 10.72 -0.04
CA TYR A 86 12.74 11.35 -1.14
C TYR A 86 11.81 12.32 -1.88
N PRO A 87 12.32 13.35 -2.56
CA PRO A 87 11.49 14.25 -3.35
C PRO A 87 10.78 13.50 -4.49
N ALA A 88 9.44 13.57 -4.52
CA ALA A 88 8.66 13.07 -5.66
C ALA A 88 8.88 13.96 -6.90
N GLN A 89 8.90 13.37 -8.08
CA GLN A 89 9.03 14.06 -9.35
C GLN A 89 7.96 13.58 -10.34
N GLY A 90 7.27 14.53 -10.97
CA GLY A 90 6.20 14.22 -11.92
C GLY A 90 4.92 13.72 -11.23
N ASP A 91 4.10 12.99 -11.97
CA ASP A 91 2.74 12.61 -11.57
C ASP A 91 2.66 11.19 -10.97
N ARG A 92 3.79 10.49 -10.89
CA ARG A 92 3.89 9.13 -10.35
C ARG A 92 5.23 8.92 -9.63
N LEU A 93 5.29 7.91 -8.78
CA LEU A 93 6.54 7.51 -8.15
C LEU A 93 7.27 6.49 -9.04
N THR A 94 8.58 6.68 -9.23
CA THR A 94 9.45 5.79 -10.00
C THR A 94 10.52 5.14 -9.11
N ARG A 95 10.33 5.23 -7.80
CA ARG A 95 11.17 4.60 -6.77
C ARG A 95 10.30 3.96 -5.73
N ALA A 96 10.74 2.85 -5.16
CA ALA A 96 10.03 2.17 -4.09
C ALA A 96 9.76 3.13 -2.91
N PRO A 97 8.50 3.21 -2.41
CA PRO A 97 8.19 3.85 -1.15
C PRO A 97 8.86 3.12 0.02
N GLU A 98 9.05 3.83 1.13
CA GLU A 98 9.55 3.19 2.34
C GLU A 98 8.48 2.40 3.09
N LEU A 99 7.22 2.84 2.97
CA LEU A 99 6.09 2.18 3.61
C LEU A 99 4.89 2.22 2.66
N ILE A 100 4.21 1.09 2.53
CA ILE A 100 2.96 0.96 1.79
C ILE A 100 1.87 0.44 2.73
N VAL A 101 0.68 1.02 2.63
CA VAL A 101 -0.53 0.55 3.30
C VAL A 101 -1.57 0.15 2.28
N GLU A 102 -2.16 -1.03 2.47
CA GLU A 102 -3.37 -1.48 1.76
C GLU A 102 -4.48 -1.72 2.78
N VAL A 103 -5.63 -1.14 2.54
CA VAL A 103 -6.85 -1.39 3.32
C VAL A 103 -7.61 -2.51 2.65
N VAL A 104 -7.46 -3.71 3.20
CA VAL A 104 -7.93 -4.95 2.60
C VAL A 104 -9.45 -5.01 2.60
N SER A 105 -10.03 -5.24 1.42
CA SER A 105 -11.43 -5.61 1.25
C SER A 105 -11.55 -7.10 0.91
N HIS A 106 -12.68 -7.73 1.19
CA HIS A 106 -12.91 -9.14 0.84
C HIS A 106 -12.65 -9.45 -0.64
N LEU A 107 -12.93 -8.50 -1.52
CA LEU A 107 -12.77 -8.68 -2.97
C LEU A 107 -11.30 -8.60 -3.43
N ARG A 108 -10.42 -7.98 -2.62
CA ARG A 108 -9.01 -7.75 -2.97
C ARG A 108 -8.03 -8.55 -2.12
N SER A 109 -8.48 -9.27 -1.09
CA SER A 109 -7.60 -9.91 -0.11
C SER A 109 -6.48 -10.74 -0.75
N ARG A 110 -6.79 -11.56 -1.76
CA ARG A 110 -5.77 -12.36 -2.46
C ARG A 110 -4.76 -11.51 -3.21
N ARG A 111 -5.18 -10.38 -3.82
CA ARG A 111 -4.27 -9.46 -4.50
C ARG A 111 -3.28 -8.86 -3.52
N ASP A 112 -3.78 -8.33 -2.41
CA ASP A 112 -2.97 -7.62 -1.43
C ASP A 112 -2.12 -8.60 -0.59
N GLU A 113 -2.69 -9.71 -0.18
CA GLU A 113 -2.02 -10.70 0.68
C GLU A 113 -1.01 -11.60 -0.05
N VAL A 114 -1.10 -11.74 -1.37
CA VAL A 114 -0.24 -12.65 -2.14
C VAL A 114 0.51 -11.92 -3.24
N ILE A 115 -0.21 -11.29 -4.19
CA ILE A 115 0.43 -10.72 -5.39
C ILE A 115 1.24 -9.48 -5.02
N LYS A 116 0.63 -8.51 -4.35
CA LYS A 116 1.31 -7.28 -3.94
C LYS A 116 2.32 -7.53 -2.82
N PHE A 117 2.07 -8.50 -1.94
CA PHE A 117 3.03 -8.92 -0.93
C PHE A 117 4.37 -9.37 -1.57
N ASP A 118 4.32 -10.26 -2.56
CA ASP A 118 5.49 -10.72 -3.28
C ASP A 118 6.16 -9.58 -4.08
N LEU A 119 5.33 -8.77 -4.76
CA LEU A 119 5.81 -7.60 -5.51
C LEU A 119 6.57 -6.62 -4.61
N TYR A 120 5.94 -6.15 -3.53
CA TYR A 120 6.55 -5.14 -2.67
C TYR A 120 7.80 -5.64 -1.96
N GLN A 121 7.83 -6.93 -1.62
CA GLN A 121 9.04 -7.58 -1.11
C GLN A 121 10.20 -7.53 -2.10
N ARG A 122 9.95 -7.90 -3.37
CA ARG A 122 10.97 -7.89 -4.43
C ARG A 122 11.46 -6.50 -4.77
N GLU A 123 10.56 -5.53 -4.76
CA GLU A 123 10.86 -4.13 -5.08
C GLU A 123 11.48 -3.35 -3.90
N GLY A 124 11.68 -4.00 -2.76
CA GLY A 124 12.44 -3.44 -1.65
C GLY A 124 11.68 -2.44 -0.79
N VAL A 125 10.34 -2.51 -0.76
CA VAL A 125 9.52 -1.69 0.14
C VAL A 125 9.81 -2.09 1.58
N ALA A 126 10.27 -1.14 2.42
CA ALA A 126 10.78 -1.46 3.75
C ALA A 126 9.68 -1.93 4.71
N TYR A 127 8.47 -1.36 4.63
CA TYR A 127 7.33 -1.78 5.44
C TYR A 127 6.08 -1.99 4.59
N TYR A 128 5.42 -3.11 4.80
CA TYR A 128 4.12 -3.40 4.22
C TYR A 128 3.07 -3.59 5.30
N ILE A 129 2.00 -2.80 5.23
CA ILE A 129 0.92 -2.76 6.21
C ILE A 129 -0.38 -3.17 5.54
N LEU A 130 -1.05 -4.17 6.11
CA LEU A 130 -2.36 -4.64 5.70
C LEU A 130 -3.38 -4.32 6.80
N ALA A 131 -4.29 -3.40 6.53
CA ALA A 131 -5.38 -3.06 7.44
C ALA A 131 -6.63 -3.85 7.09
N TYR A 132 -7.21 -4.55 8.06
CA TYR A 132 -8.42 -5.36 7.94
C TYR A 132 -9.56 -4.69 8.72
N PRO A 133 -10.38 -3.85 8.08
CA PRO A 133 -11.40 -3.04 8.76
C PRO A 133 -12.39 -3.85 9.59
N GLU A 134 -12.89 -4.96 9.02
CA GLU A 134 -13.92 -5.78 9.67
C GLU A 134 -13.37 -6.56 10.87
N ALA A 135 -12.12 -7.00 10.79
CA ALA A 135 -11.44 -7.66 11.89
C ALA A 135 -10.82 -6.69 12.91
N ARG A 136 -10.87 -5.38 12.63
CA ARG A 136 -10.19 -4.33 13.41
C ARG A 136 -8.74 -4.70 13.71
N LYS A 137 -8.03 -5.17 12.70
CA LYS A 137 -6.69 -5.73 12.81
C LYS A 137 -5.77 -5.15 11.73
N ILE A 138 -4.53 -4.88 12.10
CA ILE A 138 -3.48 -4.46 11.18
C ILE A 138 -2.33 -5.46 11.26
N LYS A 139 -1.93 -6.00 10.11
CA LYS A 139 -0.71 -6.79 9.99
C LYS A 139 0.43 -5.88 9.51
N VAL A 140 1.57 -5.97 10.16
CA VAL A 140 2.78 -5.24 9.76
C VAL A 140 3.87 -6.22 9.39
N TYR A 141 4.46 -5.99 8.23
CA TYR A 141 5.64 -6.69 7.74
C TYR A 141 6.79 -5.70 7.56
N ARG A 142 7.99 -6.13 7.89
CA ARG A 142 9.23 -5.39 7.67
C ARG A 142 10.16 -6.19 6.78
N LEU A 143 10.77 -5.54 5.80
CA LEU A 143 11.78 -6.15 4.94
C LEU A 143 13.07 -6.35 5.74
N SER A 144 13.56 -7.58 5.77
CA SER A 144 14.83 -7.98 6.38
C SER A 144 15.51 -8.97 5.46
N GLU A 145 16.73 -8.69 5.03
CA GLU A 145 17.50 -9.56 4.12
C GLU A 145 16.70 -9.96 2.85
N ASN A 146 15.98 -9.00 2.27
CA ASN A 146 15.11 -9.16 1.09
C ASN A 146 13.89 -10.08 1.28
N VAL A 147 13.50 -10.37 2.52
CA VAL A 147 12.32 -11.15 2.85
C VAL A 147 11.45 -10.39 3.86
N TYR A 148 10.14 -10.41 3.67
CA TYR A 148 9.22 -9.84 4.65
C TYR A 148 9.12 -10.71 5.90
N VAL A 149 9.51 -10.15 7.02
CA VAL A 149 9.31 -10.73 8.35
C VAL A 149 8.09 -10.07 8.98
N LYS A 150 7.16 -10.87 9.47
CA LYS A 150 6.00 -10.36 10.18
C LYS A 150 6.42 -9.75 11.51
N VAL A 151 6.16 -8.45 11.69
CA VAL A 151 6.40 -7.74 12.96
C VAL A 151 5.32 -8.10 13.97
N GLY A 152 4.06 -8.15 13.53
CA GLY A 152 2.94 -8.52 14.38
C GLY A 152 1.56 -8.32 13.75
N ASP A 153 0.55 -8.74 14.51
CA ASP A 153 -0.84 -8.34 14.34
C ASP A 153 -1.14 -7.32 15.45
N PHE A 154 -1.68 -6.17 15.05
CA PHE A 154 -1.95 -5.04 15.93
C PHE A 154 -3.44 -4.70 15.94
N PHE A 155 -3.95 -4.31 17.09
CA PHE A 155 -5.36 -3.97 17.32
C PHE A 155 -5.49 -2.55 17.89
N ASP A 156 -4.86 -2.29 19.04
CA ASP A 156 -4.88 -1.02 19.78
C ASP A 156 -3.50 -0.66 20.39
N GLU A 157 -2.47 -1.44 20.04
CA GLU A 157 -1.11 -1.20 20.50
C GLU A 157 -0.43 -0.08 19.71
N ARG A 158 0.80 0.23 20.10
CA ARG A 158 1.69 1.15 19.40
C ARG A 158 2.89 0.43 18.85
N LEU A 159 3.39 0.91 17.71
CA LEU A 159 4.64 0.45 17.10
C LEU A 159 5.47 1.66 16.68
N ARG A 160 6.77 1.56 16.94
CA ARG A 160 7.74 2.51 16.40
C ARG A 160 8.20 2.04 15.03
N PHE A 161 7.99 2.88 14.03
CA PHE A 161 8.53 2.69 12.69
C PHE A 161 9.88 3.40 12.55
N GLU A 162 10.81 2.74 11.87
CA GLU A 162 12.12 3.28 11.57
C GLU A 162 12.32 3.29 10.05
N LEU A 163 12.18 4.46 9.46
CA LEU A 163 12.44 4.71 8.05
C LEU A 163 13.88 5.19 7.86
N SER A 164 14.35 5.28 6.62
CA SER A 164 15.73 5.67 6.32
C SER A 164 16.12 7.05 6.87
N LYS A 165 15.16 7.98 6.94
CA LYS A 165 15.40 9.38 7.37
C LYS A 165 14.50 9.84 8.50
N CYS A 166 13.68 8.97 9.05
CA CYS A 166 12.69 9.32 10.05
C CYS A 166 12.34 8.12 10.90
N SER A 167 12.04 8.35 12.17
CA SER A 167 11.36 7.37 13.01
C SER A 167 10.19 8.01 13.73
N PHE A 168 9.08 7.28 13.85
CA PHE A 168 7.87 7.75 14.49
C PHE A 168 7.10 6.62 15.16
N ASP A 169 6.28 6.99 16.14
CA ASP A 169 5.38 6.08 16.81
C ASP A 169 3.99 6.13 16.14
N PHE A 170 3.39 4.98 15.91
CA PHE A 170 2.07 4.85 15.33
C PHE A 170 1.12 4.12 16.30
N ASP A 171 -0.05 4.70 16.53
CA ASP A 171 -1.07 4.19 17.44
C ASP A 171 -2.18 3.49 16.64
N PHE A 172 -2.19 2.17 16.62
CA PHE A 172 -3.16 1.39 15.87
C PHE A 172 -4.59 1.53 16.42
N GLY A 173 -4.75 1.80 17.72
CA GLY A 173 -6.06 1.98 18.34
C GLY A 173 -6.82 3.20 17.81
N SER A 174 -6.11 4.24 17.40
CA SER A 174 -6.71 5.47 16.87
C SER A 174 -7.22 5.36 15.44
N VAL A 175 -6.87 4.29 14.71
CA VAL A 175 -7.29 4.05 13.33
C VAL A 175 -8.78 3.67 13.24
N TRP A 176 -9.27 2.99 14.29
CA TRP A 176 -10.59 2.40 14.23
C TRP A 176 -11.72 3.42 14.49
N PRO A 177 -12.81 3.39 13.72
CA PRO A 177 -13.97 4.23 14.00
C PRO A 177 -14.46 3.99 15.44
N LYS A 178 -14.71 5.09 16.15
CA LYS A 178 -15.35 5.00 17.47
C LYS A 178 -16.73 4.38 17.32
N ALA A 179 -17.10 3.50 18.23
CA ALA A 179 -18.46 2.99 18.30
C ALA A 179 -19.43 4.18 18.36
N ASN A 180 -20.41 4.18 17.47
CA ASN A 180 -21.40 5.26 17.45
C ASN A 180 -22.25 5.14 18.73
N PRO A 181 -22.27 6.11 19.65
CA PRO A 181 -23.07 5.99 20.88
C PRO A 181 -24.58 6.07 20.64
N ARG A 182 -25.03 6.01 19.37
CA ARG A 182 -26.43 6.11 18.94
C ARG A 182 -26.90 4.91 18.11
N SER A 183 -26.59 3.70 18.54
CA SER A 183 -27.24 2.50 18.03
C SER A 183 -27.84 1.70 19.19
#